data_e913bafd1eccf40d986a789eb8626794
#
_entry.id   e913bafd1eccf40d986a789eb8626794
#
_cell.length_a   1.000
_cell.length_b   1.000
_cell.length_c   1.000
_cell.angle_alpha   90.00
_cell.angle_beta   90.00
_cell.angle_gamma   90.00
#
_symmetry.space_group_name_H-M   'P 1'
#
loop_
_entity.id
_entity.type
_entity.pdbx_description
1 polymer ?
#
loop_
_entity_poly.entity_id
_entity_poly.type
_entity_poly.pdbx_seq_one_letter_code
_entity_poly.pdbx_strand_id
1 'polypeptide(L)'
;MDRPRRSQAGHALASGTPVTADPGTANLIEAQDLFLSFGRTTALCGASLGVRPGEIVAVMGPSGSGKSTLLHCLAGILVPDQGEVRYGGQRLDSLSDDRRSALRRDRFGFVFQSGQLVPELTAEENVALPLLLSGTRRGPAMTAARKWFGPLGLDGLEHRRSGELSGGQAQRVALARGLVTEPQVLFADEPTGSLDSVSGELVMDLLTAAAREHGTTVILVTHDARVAAYADREVVVRDGKVSTLTGVKP
;
A
#
# COMPACT_ATOMS: atom_id res chain seq x y z
N MET A 1 2.00 -8.33 59.81
CA MET A 1 1.48 -9.06 58.63
C MET A 1 1.64 -8.18 57.41
N ASP A 2 2.74 -8.39 56.77
CA ASP A 2 3.26 -7.53 55.70
C ASP A 2 2.89 -8.16 54.35
N ARG A 3 2.20 -7.41 53.46
CA ARG A 3 1.87 -7.87 52.11
C ARG A 3 2.90 -7.30 51.15
N PRO A 4 3.54 -8.11 50.31
CA PRO A 4 4.52 -7.62 49.35
C PRO A 4 3.82 -6.89 48.18
N ARG A 5 4.36 -5.71 47.85
CA ARG A 5 4.01 -4.90 46.66
C ARG A 5 4.37 -5.66 45.37
N ARG A 6 3.41 -5.82 44.48
CA ARG A 6 3.65 -6.33 43.14
C ARG A 6 4.41 -5.28 42.30
N SER A 7 5.60 -5.66 41.90
CA SER A 7 6.43 -4.96 40.91
C SER A 7 5.71 -4.92 39.56
N GLN A 8 5.44 -3.72 39.05
CA GLN A 8 5.05 -3.49 37.66
C GLN A 8 6.30 -3.62 36.82
N ALA A 9 6.42 -4.74 36.08
CA ALA A 9 7.39 -4.89 35.03
C ALA A 9 6.88 -4.07 33.83
N GLY A 10 7.48 -2.89 33.62
CA GLY A 10 7.29 -2.10 32.42
C GLY A 10 7.81 -2.87 31.21
N HIS A 11 6.93 -3.22 30.27
CA HIS A 11 7.32 -3.65 28.94
C HIS A 11 7.87 -2.43 28.19
N ALA A 12 9.18 -2.30 28.21
CA ALA A 12 9.89 -1.44 27.27
C ALA A 12 9.75 -2.06 25.87
N LEU A 13 8.93 -1.44 25.04
CA LEU A 13 8.93 -1.69 23.60
C LEU A 13 10.31 -1.28 23.10
N ALA A 14 11.10 -2.25 22.67
CA ALA A 14 12.37 -2.03 22.02
C ALA A 14 12.11 -1.16 20.79
N SER A 15 12.62 0.07 20.82
CA SER A 15 12.76 0.95 19.69
C SER A 15 13.61 0.23 18.64
N GLY A 16 12.96 -0.35 17.64
CA GLY A 16 13.63 -0.99 16.52
C GLY A 16 14.50 0.04 15.80
N THR A 17 15.79 -0.18 15.82
CA THR A 17 16.78 0.53 15.04
C THR A 17 16.33 0.56 13.57
N PRO A 18 16.36 1.70 12.86
CA PRO A 18 16.09 1.72 11.44
C PRO A 18 17.15 0.84 10.75
N VAL A 19 16.69 -0.16 10.00
CA VAL A 19 17.55 -0.97 9.14
C VAL A 19 18.03 -0.04 8.03
N THR A 20 19.23 0.49 8.17
CA THR A 20 19.94 1.16 7.08
C THR A 20 20.43 0.09 6.13
N ALA A 21 19.58 -0.30 5.16
CA ALA A 21 20.04 -1.02 3.99
C ALA A 21 20.83 -0.04 3.11
N ASP A 22 21.97 -0.51 2.61
CA ASP A 22 22.75 0.19 1.59
C ASP A 22 21.84 0.53 0.40
N PRO A 23 21.65 1.81 0.00
CA PRO A 23 20.60 2.20 -0.94
C PRO A 23 20.81 1.67 -2.38
N GLY A 24 21.79 0.82 -2.63
CA GLY A 24 22.21 0.40 -3.97
C GLY A 24 21.79 -1.00 -4.45
N THR A 25 21.43 -1.95 -3.59
CA THR A 25 21.35 -3.36 -4.03
C THR A 25 20.27 -4.24 -3.42
N ALA A 26 19.65 -3.88 -2.29
CA ALA A 26 18.68 -4.76 -1.64
C ALA A 26 17.22 -4.35 -1.93
N ASN A 27 16.36 -5.32 -2.23
CA ASN A 27 14.93 -5.10 -2.35
C ASN A 27 14.33 -4.74 -0.98
N LEU A 28 13.42 -3.75 -0.95
CA LEU A 28 12.62 -3.43 0.24
C LEU A 28 11.56 -4.50 0.45
N ILE A 29 10.91 -4.91 -0.64
CA ILE A 29 9.92 -5.98 -0.62
C ILE A 29 10.20 -6.95 -1.77
N GLU A 30 10.06 -8.24 -1.49
CA GLU A 30 10.41 -9.29 -2.43
C GLU A 30 9.47 -10.48 -2.31
N ALA A 31 9.03 -10.99 -3.45
CA ALA A 31 8.36 -12.26 -3.61
C ALA A 31 9.30 -13.23 -4.34
N GLN A 32 9.44 -14.46 -3.87
CA GLN A 32 10.25 -15.50 -4.48
C GLN A 32 9.42 -16.77 -4.68
N ASP A 33 9.28 -17.17 -5.95
CA ASP A 33 8.65 -18.41 -6.39
C ASP A 33 7.26 -18.66 -5.76
N LEU A 34 6.39 -17.65 -5.77
CA LEU A 34 5.08 -17.75 -5.15
C LEU A 34 4.14 -18.66 -5.95
N PHE A 35 3.55 -19.64 -5.27
CA PHE A 35 2.42 -20.44 -5.75
C PHE A 35 1.23 -20.19 -4.84
N LEU A 36 0.06 -19.99 -5.43
CA LEU A 36 -1.19 -19.84 -4.69
C LEU A 36 -2.38 -20.28 -5.55
N SER A 37 -3.25 -21.11 -4.96
CA SER A 37 -4.46 -21.60 -5.62
C SER A 37 -5.70 -21.34 -4.79
N PHE A 38 -6.80 -20.98 -5.44
CA PHE A 38 -8.13 -20.89 -4.86
C PHE A 38 -8.98 -22.07 -5.35
N GLY A 39 -9.04 -23.12 -4.54
CA GLY A 39 -9.66 -24.37 -4.92
C GLY A 39 -8.96 -25.01 -6.13
N ARG A 40 -9.61 -25.04 -7.30
CA ARG A 40 -9.02 -25.59 -8.54
C ARG A 40 -8.36 -24.56 -9.44
N THR A 41 -8.42 -23.29 -9.09
CA THR A 41 -7.88 -22.20 -9.91
C THR A 41 -6.53 -21.78 -9.36
N THR A 42 -5.45 -22.01 -10.11
CA THR A 42 -4.12 -21.50 -9.78
C THR A 42 -4.03 -20.03 -10.14
N ALA A 43 -3.78 -19.19 -9.15
CA ALA A 43 -3.67 -17.75 -9.31
C ALA A 43 -2.21 -17.29 -9.46
N LEU A 44 -1.26 -17.96 -8.78
CA LEU A 44 0.18 -17.72 -8.92
C LEU A 44 0.88 -19.05 -9.18
N CYS A 45 1.87 -19.02 -10.09
CA CYS A 45 2.57 -20.22 -10.59
C CYS A 45 4.08 -19.96 -10.70
N GLY A 46 4.76 -19.74 -9.57
CA GLY A 46 6.17 -19.40 -9.51
C GLY A 46 6.41 -17.89 -9.76
N ALA A 47 5.56 -17.04 -9.20
CA ALA A 47 5.68 -15.58 -9.36
C ALA A 47 6.81 -15.03 -8.48
N SER A 48 7.75 -14.30 -9.08
CA SER A 48 8.86 -13.64 -8.38
C SER A 48 8.94 -12.17 -8.76
N LEU A 49 9.09 -11.29 -7.77
CA LEU A 49 9.19 -9.83 -7.95
C LEU A 49 9.96 -9.20 -6.81
N GLY A 50 11.02 -8.46 -7.10
CA GLY A 50 11.69 -7.60 -6.13
C GLY A 50 11.44 -6.12 -6.44
N VAL A 51 11.25 -5.30 -5.40
CA VAL A 51 11.03 -3.85 -5.51
C VAL A 51 11.96 -3.13 -4.54
N ARG A 52 12.68 -2.13 -5.05
CA ARG A 52 13.66 -1.36 -4.28
C ARG A 52 12.99 -0.25 -3.47
N PRO A 53 13.66 0.26 -2.42
CA PRO A 53 13.19 1.44 -1.72
C PRO A 53 12.99 2.63 -2.66
N GLY A 54 11.83 3.31 -2.54
CA GLY A 54 11.48 4.48 -3.34
C GLY A 54 11.15 4.22 -4.81
N GLU A 55 11.21 2.96 -5.26
CA GLU A 55 10.86 2.56 -6.64
C GLU A 55 9.32 2.55 -6.82
N ILE A 56 8.86 3.03 -7.96
CA ILE A 56 7.48 2.88 -8.43
C ILE A 56 7.47 1.77 -9.48
N VAL A 57 6.84 0.64 -9.19
CA VAL A 57 6.74 -0.51 -10.10
C VAL A 57 5.30 -0.70 -10.56
N ALA A 58 5.08 -0.74 -11.87
CA ALA A 58 3.80 -1.11 -12.46
C ALA A 58 3.73 -2.62 -12.71
N VAL A 59 2.69 -3.26 -12.18
CA VAL A 59 2.36 -4.67 -12.39
C VAL A 59 1.22 -4.74 -13.38
N MET A 60 1.53 -5.11 -14.61
CA MET A 60 0.61 -5.15 -15.74
C MET A 60 0.17 -6.58 -16.07
N GLY A 61 -0.87 -6.70 -16.89
CA GLY A 61 -1.35 -7.98 -17.41
C GLY A 61 -2.87 -8.02 -17.56
N PRO A 62 -3.41 -9.04 -18.25
CA PRO A 62 -4.84 -9.18 -18.49
C PRO A 62 -5.62 -9.40 -17.18
N SER A 63 -6.95 -9.22 -17.23
CA SER A 63 -7.81 -9.55 -16.10
C SER A 63 -7.68 -11.05 -15.75
N GLY A 64 -7.67 -11.37 -14.46
CA GLY A 64 -7.52 -12.75 -13.99
C GLY A 64 -6.11 -13.33 -14.07
N SER A 65 -5.08 -12.58 -14.48
CA SER A 65 -3.71 -13.10 -14.61
C SER A 65 -2.96 -13.30 -13.28
N GLY A 66 -3.52 -12.86 -12.14
CA GLY A 66 -2.91 -13.00 -10.81
C GLY A 66 -2.32 -11.71 -10.23
N LYS A 67 -2.47 -10.54 -10.86
CA LYS A 67 -1.90 -9.24 -10.42
C LYS A 67 -2.31 -8.86 -8.99
N SER A 68 -3.61 -8.77 -8.73
CA SER A 68 -4.13 -8.43 -7.39
C SER A 68 -3.78 -9.51 -6.35
N THR A 69 -3.71 -10.78 -6.76
CA THR A 69 -3.26 -11.87 -5.89
C THR A 69 -1.79 -11.68 -5.50
N LEU A 70 -0.92 -11.36 -6.46
CA LEU A 70 0.49 -11.04 -6.19
C LEU A 70 0.62 -9.84 -5.25
N LEU A 71 -0.12 -8.75 -5.52
CA LEU A 71 -0.16 -7.56 -4.66
C LEU A 71 -0.59 -7.93 -3.24
N HIS A 72 -1.63 -8.75 -3.07
CA HIS A 72 -2.13 -9.17 -1.76
C HIS A 72 -1.13 -10.09 -1.03
N CYS A 73 -0.36 -10.92 -1.73
CA CYS A 73 0.72 -11.70 -1.12
C CYS A 73 1.85 -10.77 -0.64
N LEU A 74 2.31 -9.83 -1.48
CA LEU A 74 3.32 -8.83 -1.11
C LEU A 74 2.88 -8.00 0.09
N ALA A 75 1.60 -7.63 0.16
CA ALA A 75 1.02 -6.89 1.29
C ALA A 75 0.79 -7.75 2.55
N GLY A 76 1.07 -9.06 2.51
CA GLY A 76 0.83 -9.99 3.62
C GLY A 76 -0.66 -10.15 3.98
N ILE A 77 -1.57 -9.84 3.05
CA ILE A 77 -3.01 -10.11 3.16
C ILE A 77 -3.25 -11.60 2.90
N LEU A 78 -2.64 -12.13 1.83
CA LEU A 78 -2.67 -13.55 1.51
C LEU A 78 -1.33 -14.20 1.86
N VAL A 79 -1.38 -15.44 2.31
CA VAL A 79 -0.19 -16.28 2.51
C VAL A 79 -0.11 -17.23 1.32
N PRO A 80 1.01 -17.27 0.59
CA PRO A 80 1.17 -18.20 -0.52
C PRO A 80 1.22 -19.67 -0.03
N ASP A 81 0.81 -20.60 -0.90
CA ASP A 81 0.91 -22.04 -0.61
C ASP A 81 2.38 -22.49 -0.62
N GLN A 82 3.22 -21.88 -1.48
CA GLN A 82 4.66 -22.11 -1.59
C GLN A 82 5.39 -20.81 -1.97
N GLY A 83 6.69 -20.79 -1.74
CA GLY A 83 7.54 -19.62 -1.94
C GLY A 83 7.63 -18.79 -0.67
N GLU A 84 8.15 -17.58 -0.79
CA GLU A 84 8.27 -16.68 0.35
C GLU A 84 8.11 -15.21 -0.04
N VAL A 85 7.63 -14.40 0.91
CA VAL A 85 7.57 -12.94 0.80
C VAL A 85 8.46 -12.35 1.88
N ARG A 86 9.34 -11.40 1.50
CA ARG A 86 10.23 -10.68 2.41
C ARG A 86 9.94 -9.19 2.38
N TYR A 87 10.03 -8.55 3.53
CA TYR A 87 9.97 -7.11 3.70
C TYR A 87 11.10 -6.66 4.61
N GLY A 88 11.97 -5.76 4.14
CA GLY A 88 13.17 -5.35 4.88
C GLY A 88 14.08 -6.52 5.26
N GLY A 89 14.17 -7.55 4.42
CA GLY A 89 14.90 -8.79 4.68
C GLY A 89 14.20 -9.79 5.59
N GLN A 90 13.15 -9.39 6.31
CA GLN A 90 12.38 -10.28 7.17
C GLN A 90 11.29 -11.04 6.39
N ARG A 91 11.15 -12.33 6.64
CA ARG A 91 10.13 -13.16 6.04
C ARG A 91 8.73 -12.80 6.58
N LEU A 92 7.85 -12.35 5.69
CA LEU A 92 6.53 -11.81 6.03
C LEU A 92 5.46 -12.90 6.10
N ASP A 93 5.50 -13.86 5.20
CA ASP A 93 4.55 -14.98 5.12
C ASP A 93 4.61 -15.91 6.33
N SER A 94 5.74 -15.97 7.04
CA SER A 94 5.92 -16.75 8.26
C SER A 94 5.44 -16.05 9.53
N LEU A 95 5.06 -14.77 9.46
CA LEU A 95 4.55 -14.02 10.61
C LEU A 95 3.12 -14.46 10.95
N SER A 96 2.75 -14.35 12.23
CA SER A 96 1.35 -14.50 12.65
C SER A 96 0.47 -13.41 12.01
N ASP A 97 -0.83 -13.67 11.91
CA ASP A 97 -1.78 -12.71 11.32
C ASP A 97 -1.77 -11.36 12.06
N ASP A 98 -1.68 -11.37 13.39
CA ASP A 98 -1.56 -10.14 14.19
C ASP A 98 -0.32 -9.33 13.83
N ARG A 99 0.82 -9.98 13.62
CA ARG A 99 2.06 -9.31 13.22
C ARG A 99 1.98 -8.75 11.80
N ARG A 100 1.39 -9.50 10.86
CA ARG A 100 1.15 -9.00 9.50
C ARG A 100 0.18 -7.82 9.52
N SER A 101 -0.87 -7.88 10.34
CA SER A 101 -1.84 -6.79 10.50
C SER A 101 -1.20 -5.53 11.11
N ALA A 102 -0.33 -5.69 12.11
CA ALA A 102 0.43 -4.57 12.66
C ALA A 102 1.36 -3.95 11.60
N LEU A 103 2.05 -4.77 10.81
CA LEU A 103 2.92 -4.29 9.74
C LEU A 103 2.13 -3.51 8.67
N ARG A 104 0.97 -4.05 8.24
CA ARG A 104 0.08 -3.36 7.29
C ARG A 104 -0.36 -2.01 7.81
N ARG A 105 -0.75 -1.93 9.08
CA ARG A 105 -1.19 -0.69 9.73
C ARG A 105 -0.07 0.36 9.84
N ASP A 106 1.14 -0.09 10.15
CA ASP A 106 2.22 0.80 10.57
C ASP A 106 3.19 1.16 9.43
N ARG A 107 3.23 0.35 8.35
CA ARG A 107 4.24 0.46 7.28
C ARG A 107 3.66 0.49 5.87
N PHE A 108 2.42 0.06 5.67
CA PHE A 108 1.80 -0.08 4.36
C PHE A 108 0.60 0.85 4.20
N GLY A 109 0.51 1.46 3.05
CA GLY A 109 -0.67 2.20 2.59
C GLY A 109 -1.40 1.43 1.50
N PHE A 110 -2.70 1.70 1.34
CA PHE A 110 -3.52 1.03 0.33
C PHE A 110 -4.41 2.03 -0.40
N VAL A 111 -4.45 1.92 -1.73
CA VAL A 111 -5.37 2.62 -2.62
C VAL A 111 -6.04 1.59 -3.52
N PHE A 112 -7.37 1.52 -3.51
CA PHE A 112 -8.15 0.58 -4.30
C PHE A 112 -8.92 1.30 -5.41
N GLN A 113 -9.39 0.54 -6.41
CA GLN A 113 -10.05 1.04 -7.63
C GLN A 113 -11.22 1.99 -7.38
N SER A 114 -12.06 1.74 -6.37
CA SER A 114 -13.24 2.56 -6.08
C SER A 114 -13.09 3.42 -4.81
N GLY A 115 -11.84 3.68 -4.38
CA GLY A 115 -11.55 4.43 -3.16
C GLY A 115 -11.91 3.69 -1.87
N GLN A 116 -12.99 2.92 -1.86
CA GLN A 116 -13.48 2.13 -0.72
C GLN A 116 -13.50 2.94 0.59
N LEU A 117 -14.06 4.15 0.53
CA LEU A 117 -14.24 4.98 1.71
C LEU A 117 -15.33 4.37 2.60
N VAL A 118 -15.19 4.54 3.90
CA VAL A 118 -16.24 4.18 4.87
C VAL A 118 -17.37 5.19 4.74
N PRO A 119 -18.60 4.77 4.32
CA PRO A 119 -19.66 5.70 3.95
C PRO A 119 -20.16 6.56 5.11
N GLU A 120 -20.07 6.06 6.32
CA GLU A 120 -20.54 6.72 7.54
C GLU A 120 -19.61 7.83 8.01
N LEU A 121 -18.35 7.80 7.57
CA LEU A 121 -17.33 8.75 7.95
C LEU A 121 -17.25 9.92 6.96
N THR A 122 -16.86 11.09 7.46
CA THR A 122 -16.49 12.23 6.63
C THR A 122 -15.17 11.96 5.88
N ALA A 123 -14.82 12.82 4.91
CA ALA A 123 -13.57 12.71 4.18
C ALA A 123 -12.35 12.77 5.12
N GLU A 124 -12.31 13.73 6.04
CA GLU A 124 -11.22 13.85 7.01
C GLU A 124 -11.15 12.67 7.98
N GLU A 125 -12.29 12.11 8.40
CA GLU A 125 -12.35 10.92 9.23
C GLU A 125 -11.86 9.67 8.50
N ASN A 126 -12.19 9.52 7.21
CA ASN A 126 -11.65 8.48 6.37
C ASN A 126 -10.11 8.58 6.28
N VAL A 127 -9.57 9.78 6.07
CA VAL A 127 -8.12 9.99 6.02
C VAL A 127 -7.48 9.72 7.39
N ALA A 128 -8.10 10.15 8.49
CA ALA A 128 -7.58 9.94 9.84
C ALA A 128 -7.65 8.48 10.32
N LEU A 129 -8.47 7.64 9.69
CA LEU A 129 -8.80 6.29 10.16
C LEU A 129 -7.56 5.41 10.42
N PRO A 130 -6.55 5.33 9.54
CA PRO A 130 -5.35 4.53 9.80
C PRO A 130 -4.59 4.98 11.05
N LEU A 131 -4.49 6.29 11.29
CA LEU A 131 -3.85 6.84 12.48
C LEU A 131 -4.63 6.50 13.77
N LEU A 132 -5.96 6.55 13.70
CA LEU A 132 -6.82 6.15 14.82
C LEU A 132 -6.66 4.66 15.15
N LEU A 133 -6.59 3.80 14.14
CA LEU A 133 -6.35 2.37 14.28
C LEU A 133 -4.95 2.05 14.82
N SER A 134 -3.97 2.93 14.58
CA SER A 134 -2.62 2.86 15.16
C SER A 134 -2.56 3.39 16.60
N GLY A 135 -3.69 3.83 17.18
CA GLY A 135 -3.77 4.33 18.56
C GLY A 135 -3.48 5.83 18.70
N THR A 136 -3.34 6.58 17.61
CA THR A 136 -3.21 8.04 17.67
C THR A 136 -4.51 8.65 18.18
N ARG A 137 -4.41 9.60 19.13
CA ARG A 137 -5.59 10.31 19.66
C ARG A 137 -6.31 11.08 18.56
N ARG A 138 -7.65 11.19 18.65
CA ARG A 138 -8.51 11.82 17.62
C ARG A 138 -8.02 13.22 17.20
N GLY A 139 -7.69 14.10 18.13
CA GLY A 139 -7.24 15.46 17.80
C GLY A 139 -6.01 15.49 16.88
N PRO A 140 -4.89 14.89 17.30
CA PRO A 140 -3.69 14.76 16.44
C PRO A 140 -3.95 14.05 15.12
N ALA A 141 -4.76 12.97 15.10
CA ALA A 141 -5.08 12.24 13.87
C ALA A 141 -5.84 13.12 12.87
N MET A 142 -6.84 13.88 13.32
CA MET A 142 -7.58 14.81 12.47
C MET A 142 -6.69 15.96 11.97
N THR A 143 -5.80 16.48 12.81
CA THR A 143 -4.83 17.51 12.38
C THR A 143 -3.88 16.99 11.31
N ALA A 144 -3.39 15.76 11.44
CA ALA A 144 -2.56 15.13 10.42
C ALA A 144 -3.34 14.87 9.12
N ALA A 145 -4.58 14.38 9.21
CA ALA A 145 -5.43 14.15 8.07
C ALA A 145 -5.67 15.42 7.23
N ARG A 146 -5.98 16.55 7.88
CA ARG A 146 -6.24 17.84 7.21
C ARG A 146 -5.06 18.37 6.41
N LYS A 147 -3.83 18.03 6.78
CA LYS A 147 -2.64 18.44 6.03
C LYS A 147 -2.60 17.91 4.60
N TRP A 148 -3.31 16.81 4.33
CA TRP A 148 -3.37 16.20 3.01
C TRP A 148 -4.42 16.84 2.08
N PHE A 149 -5.35 17.66 2.62
CA PHE A 149 -6.44 18.21 1.81
C PHE A 149 -5.94 19.24 0.80
N GLY A 150 -5.13 20.22 1.22
CA GLY A 150 -4.56 21.22 0.32
C GLY A 150 -3.73 20.60 -0.81
N PRO A 151 -2.68 19.79 -0.52
CA PRO A 151 -1.84 19.16 -1.54
C PRO A 151 -2.61 18.29 -2.53
N LEU A 152 -3.73 17.69 -2.12
CA LEU A 152 -4.55 16.84 -2.98
C LEU A 152 -5.76 17.56 -3.61
N GLY A 153 -5.85 18.90 -3.46
CA GLY A 153 -6.94 19.71 -4.01
C GLY A 153 -8.32 19.32 -3.46
N LEU A 154 -8.39 19.08 -2.15
CA LEU A 154 -9.61 18.66 -1.43
C LEU A 154 -10.08 19.71 -0.42
N ASP A 155 -9.49 20.92 -0.41
CA ASP A 155 -9.85 21.98 0.51
C ASP A 155 -11.37 22.27 0.50
N GLY A 156 -11.96 22.36 1.69
CA GLY A 156 -13.40 22.58 1.87
C GLY A 156 -14.26 21.32 1.75
N LEU A 157 -13.65 20.14 1.53
CA LEU A 157 -14.36 18.87 1.44
C LEU A 157 -14.24 18.02 2.72
N GLU A 158 -13.56 18.51 3.75
CA GLU A 158 -13.21 17.78 4.97
C GLU A 158 -14.42 17.10 5.62
N HIS A 159 -15.54 17.80 5.66
CA HIS A 159 -16.78 17.35 6.32
C HIS A 159 -17.77 16.62 5.40
N ARG A 160 -17.43 16.47 4.10
CA ARG A 160 -18.25 15.72 3.14
C ARG A 160 -18.15 14.22 3.40
N ARG A 161 -19.27 13.52 3.23
CA ARG A 161 -19.31 12.05 3.22
C ARG A 161 -19.03 11.52 1.81
N SER A 162 -18.69 10.24 1.70
CA SER A 162 -18.32 9.62 0.41
C SER A 162 -19.39 9.80 -0.67
N GLY A 163 -20.67 9.74 -0.33
CA GLY A 163 -21.78 9.94 -1.26
C GLY A 163 -21.95 11.38 -1.77
N GLU A 164 -21.26 12.36 -1.17
CA GLU A 164 -21.28 13.77 -1.55
C GLU A 164 -20.02 14.18 -2.35
N LEU A 165 -19.11 13.23 -2.60
CA LEU A 165 -17.88 13.42 -3.35
C LEU A 165 -18.04 12.90 -4.77
N SER A 166 -17.39 13.58 -5.74
CA SER A 166 -17.22 12.98 -7.07
C SER A 166 -16.27 11.77 -7.00
N GLY A 167 -16.30 10.91 -8.01
CA GLY A 167 -15.39 9.74 -8.07
C GLY A 167 -13.91 10.13 -7.91
N GLY A 168 -13.46 11.17 -8.61
CA GLY A 168 -12.09 11.68 -8.50
C GLY A 168 -11.78 12.29 -7.12
N GLN A 169 -12.75 12.96 -6.48
CA GLN A 169 -12.58 13.46 -5.10
C GLN A 169 -12.48 12.30 -4.11
N ALA A 170 -13.37 11.31 -4.20
CA ALA A 170 -13.33 10.12 -3.35
C ALA A 170 -12.00 9.35 -3.50
N GLN A 171 -11.48 9.24 -4.73
CA GLN A 171 -10.20 8.60 -4.99
C GLN A 171 -9.02 9.38 -4.38
N ARG A 172 -9.04 10.71 -4.44
CA ARG A 172 -8.01 11.54 -3.80
C ARG A 172 -8.08 11.47 -2.27
N VAL A 173 -9.28 11.36 -1.69
CA VAL A 173 -9.44 11.07 -0.25
C VAL A 173 -8.88 9.68 0.09
N ALA A 174 -9.10 8.67 -0.75
CA ALA A 174 -8.51 7.34 -0.56
C ALA A 174 -6.98 7.36 -0.68
N LEU A 175 -6.43 8.18 -1.58
CA LEU A 175 -4.99 8.42 -1.69
C LEU A 175 -4.44 9.07 -0.40
N ALA A 176 -5.09 10.14 0.09
CA ALA A 176 -4.75 10.77 1.36
C ALA A 176 -4.74 9.75 2.51
N ARG A 177 -5.77 8.91 2.59
CA ARG A 177 -5.87 7.83 3.59
C ARG A 177 -4.72 6.84 3.49
N GLY A 178 -4.33 6.46 2.28
CA GLY A 178 -3.20 5.56 2.04
C GLY A 178 -1.85 6.15 2.44
N LEU A 179 -1.71 7.48 2.40
CA LEU A 179 -0.45 8.19 2.64
C LEU A 179 -0.34 8.79 4.05
N VAL A 180 -1.43 8.96 4.80
CA VAL A 180 -1.46 9.69 6.07
C VAL A 180 -0.54 9.14 7.15
N THR A 181 -0.21 7.85 7.09
CA THR A 181 0.74 7.18 8.00
C THR A 181 2.18 7.28 7.54
N GLU A 182 2.46 7.99 6.43
CA GLU A 182 3.77 8.06 5.78
C GLU A 182 4.35 6.65 5.55
N PRO A 183 3.63 5.79 4.79
CA PRO A 183 3.99 4.39 4.66
C PRO A 183 5.29 4.20 3.88
N GLN A 184 6.02 3.12 4.18
CA GLN A 184 7.20 2.74 3.40
C GLN A 184 6.82 2.12 2.05
N VAL A 185 5.67 1.44 1.98
CA VAL A 185 5.14 0.86 0.74
C VAL A 185 3.67 1.25 0.56
N LEU A 186 3.33 1.80 -0.61
CA LEU A 186 1.96 2.05 -1.03
C LEU A 186 1.56 0.99 -2.07
N PHE A 187 0.52 0.24 -1.77
CA PHE A 187 -0.10 -0.71 -2.68
C PHE A 187 -1.30 -0.04 -3.36
N ALA A 188 -1.26 0.07 -4.68
CA ALA A 188 -2.32 0.69 -5.47
C ALA A 188 -2.87 -0.35 -6.47
N ASP A 189 -4.11 -0.79 -6.26
CA ASP A 189 -4.78 -1.74 -7.14
C ASP A 189 -5.81 -1.00 -8.00
N GLU A 190 -5.50 -0.84 -9.30
CA GLU A 190 -6.32 -0.12 -10.31
C GLU A 190 -6.78 1.28 -9.82
N PRO A 191 -5.88 2.16 -9.33
CA PRO A 191 -6.25 3.38 -8.62
C PRO A 191 -7.04 4.38 -9.46
N THR A 192 -7.10 4.22 -10.76
CA THR A 192 -7.82 5.10 -11.70
C THR A 192 -8.91 4.37 -12.48
N GLY A 193 -9.12 3.07 -12.24
CA GLY A 193 -9.98 2.23 -13.08
C GLY A 193 -11.47 2.59 -13.08
N SER A 194 -11.93 3.44 -12.17
CA SER A 194 -13.32 3.96 -12.10
C SER A 194 -13.45 5.43 -12.48
N LEU A 195 -12.36 6.06 -12.97
CA LEU A 195 -12.29 7.49 -13.26
C LEU A 195 -12.27 7.78 -14.76
N ASP A 196 -12.73 8.96 -15.13
CA ASP A 196 -12.44 9.53 -16.45
C ASP A 196 -10.94 9.84 -16.60
N SER A 197 -10.49 10.02 -17.85
CA SER A 197 -9.06 10.19 -18.14
C SER A 197 -8.44 11.39 -17.41
N VAL A 198 -9.13 12.53 -17.34
CA VAL A 198 -8.59 13.74 -16.72
C VAL A 198 -8.46 13.57 -15.20
N SER A 199 -9.49 13.01 -14.56
CA SER A 199 -9.45 12.69 -13.13
C SER A 199 -8.40 11.63 -12.82
N GLY A 200 -8.22 10.64 -13.71
CA GLY A 200 -7.22 9.59 -13.56
C GLY A 200 -5.80 10.13 -13.65
N GLU A 201 -5.48 10.98 -14.63
CA GLU A 201 -4.18 11.63 -14.76
C GLU A 201 -3.86 12.46 -13.51
N LEU A 202 -4.80 13.29 -13.03
CA LEU A 202 -4.62 14.08 -11.82
C LEU A 202 -4.30 13.20 -10.59
N VAL A 203 -5.01 12.07 -10.42
CA VAL A 203 -4.74 11.14 -9.30
C VAL A 203 -3.34 10.55 -9.41
N MET A 204 -2.90 10.18 -10.61
CA MET A 204 -1.55 9.62 -10.82
C MET A 204 -0.46 10.66 -10.60
N ASP A 205 -0.64 11.90 -11.07
CA ASP A 205 0.30 13.00 -10.80
C ASP A 205 0.47 13.21 -9.29
N LEU A 206 -0.64 13.30 -8.55
CA LEU A 206 -0.64 13.51 -7.11
C LEU A 206 -0.03 12.31 -6.36
N LEU A 207 -0.33 11.08 -6.77
CA LEU A 207 0.23 9.87 -6.19
C LEU A 207 1.74 9.83 -6.36
N THR A 208 2.22 10.04 -7.59
CA THR A 208 3.66 9.96 -7.89
C THR A 208 4.44 11.10 -7.25
N ALA A 209 3.89 12.32 -7.24
CA ALA A 209 4.49 13.46 -6.56
C ALA A 209 4.64 13.18 -5.06
N ALA A 210 3.56 12.76 -4.38
CA ALA A 210 3.58 12.44 -2.96
C ALA A 210 4.54 11.27 -2.64
N ALA A 211 4.55 10.22 -3.46
CA ALA A 211 5.44 9.08 -3.27
C ALA A 211 6.93 9.51 -3.37
N ARG A 212 7.26 10.36 -4.33
CA ARG A 212 8.64 10.89 -4.50
C ARG A 212 9.03 11.81 -3.34
N GLU A 213 8.14 12.70 -2.91
CA GLU A 213 8.39 13.63 -1.81
C GLU A 213 8.69 12.90 -0.49
N HIS A 214 7.93 11.81 -0.21
CA HIS A 214 8.07 11.04 1.03
C HIS A 214 8.99 9.83 0.92
N GLY A 215 9.57 9.55 -0.26
CA GLY A 215 10.39 8.37 -0.50
C GLY A 215 9.63 7.05 -0.40
N THR A 216 8.31 7.08 -0.61
CA THR A 216 7.44 5.91 -0.54
C THR A 216 7.63 5.01 -1.76
N THR A 217 7.85 3.72 -1.53
CA THR A 217 7.86 2.69 -2.58
C THR A 217 6.43 2.42 -3.04
N VAL A 218 6.18 2.31 -4.35
CA VAL A 218 4.83 2.08 -4.88
C VAL A 218 4.77 0.80 -5.70
N ILE A 219 3.80 -0.05 -5.41
CA ILE A 219 3.44 -1.20 -6.23
C ILE A 219 2.06 -0.92 -6.82
N LEU A 220 2.05 -0.62 -8.12
CA LEU A 220 0.90 -0.18 -8.87
C LEU A 220 0.40 -1.30 -9.77
N VAL A 221 -0.77 -1.84 -9.50
CA VAL A 221 -1.44 -2.78 -10.43
C VAL A 221 -2.33 -2.01 -11.38
N THR A 222 -2.14 -2.24 -12.67
CA THR A 222 -2.98 -1.63 -13.71
C THR A 222 -2.99 -2.46 -15.00
N HIS A 223 -4.00 -2.28 -15.81
CA HIS A 223 -4.05 -2.76 -17.20
C HIS A 223 -3.94 -1.61 -18.22
N ASP A 224 -3.92 -0.34 -17.75
CA ASP A 224 -3.78 0.84 -18.61
C ASP A 224 -2.29 1.23 -18.74
N ALA A 225 -1.80 1.20 -19.99
CA ALA A 225 -0.42 1.57 -20.31
C ALA A 225 -0.08 3.04 -19.97
N ARG A 226 -1.08 3.94 -20.01
CA ARG A 226 -0.88 5.35 -19.61
C ARG A 226 -0.57 5.46 -18.13
N VAL A 227 -1.27 4.68 -17.31
CA VAL A 227 -1.05 4.61 -15.87
C VAL A 227 0.30 3.94 -15.56
N ALA A 228 0.65 2.88 -16.28
CA ALA A 228 1.95 2.22 -16.14
C ALA A 228 3.13 3.14 -16.48
N ALA A 229 2.95 4.09 -17.39
CA ALA A 229 3.99 5.05 -17.79
C ALA A 229 4.48 5.97 -16.64
N TYR A 230 3.74 6.07 -15.54
CA TYR A 230 4.17 6.78 -14.32
C TYR A 230 5.21 6.01 -13.50
N ALA A 231 5.37 4.70 -13.76
CA ALA A 231 6.31 3.86 -13.02
C ALA A 231 7.75 3.98 -13.55
N ASP A 232 8.71 3.64 -12.69
CA ASP A 232 10.12 3.53 -13.06
C ASP A 232 10.39 2.26 -13.86
N ARG A 233 9.60 1.21 -13.58
CA ARG A 233 9.72 -0.11 -14.20
C ARG A 233 8.35 -0.77 -14.33
N GLU A 234 8.20 -1.52 -15.40
CA GLU A 234 7.01 -2.32 -15.69
C GLU A 234 7.34 -3.81 -15.62
N VAL A 235 6.46 -4.59 -15.01
CA VAL A 235 6.46 -6.05 -15.03
C VAL A 235 5.13 -6.56 -15.51
N VAL A 236 5.12 -7.69 -16.19
CA VAL A 236 3.90 -8.29 -16.75
C VAL A 236 3.61 -9.59 -16.02
N VAL A 237 2.38 -9.73 -15.52
CA VAL A 237 1.86 -10.98 -14.97
C VAL A 237 0.98 -11.65 -16.04
N ARG A 238 1.33 -12.89 -16.39
CA ARG A 238 0.55 -13.75 -17.28
C ARG A 238 0.49 -15.16 -16.70
N ASP A 239 -0.70 -15.71 -16.60
CA ASP A 239 -0.93 -17.07 -16.09
C ASP A 239 -0.22 -17.34 -14.76
N GLY A 240 -0.29 -16.37 -13.83
CA GLY A 240 0.31 -16.44 -12.52
C GLY A 240 1.84 -16.35 -12.48
N LYS A 241 2.51 -16.00 -13.59
CA LYS A 241 3.96 -15.81 -13.68
C LYS A 241 4.30 -14.36 -13.95
N VAL A 242 5.41 -13.90 -13.37
CA VAL A 242 5.96 -12.56 -13.60
C VAL A 242 7.04 -12.63 -14.68
N SER A 243 6.97 -11.73 -15.64
CA SER A 243 8.03 -11.46 -16.62
C SER A 243 8.38 -9.98 -16.60
N THR A 244 9.67 -9.68 -16.57
CA THR A 244 10.14 -8.29 -16.67
C THR A 244 10.14 -7.89 -18.15
N LEU A 245 9.48 -6.79 -18.50
CA LEU A 245 9.73 -6.13 -19.77
C LEU A 245 11.10 -5.44 -19.60
N THR A 246 12.16 -6.04 -20.19
CA THR A 246 13.46 -5.42 -20.33
C THR A 246 13.37 -4.31 -21.38
N GLY A 247 12.80 -3.18 -20.98
CA GLY A 247 12.80 -1.94 -21.71
C GLY A 247 13.50 -0.91 -20.84
N VAL A 248 14.79 -0.72 -21.06
CA VAL A 248 15.52 0.44 -20.56
C VAL A 248 14.82 1.65 -21.18
N LYS A 249 14.17 2.49 -20.33
CA LYS A 249 13.82 3.85 -20.76
C LYS A 249 15.14 4.54 -21.11
N PRO A 250 15.24 5.19 -22.30
CA PRO A 250 16.41 5.95 -22.70
C PRO A 250 16.66 7.14 -21.77
#